data_f4aac24b08c8be5a2af5148c94b4bccd
#
_entry.id   f4aac24b08c8be5a2af5148c94b4bccd
#
_cell.length_a   1.000
_cell.length_b   1.000
_cell.length_c   1.000
_cell.angle_alpha   90.00
_cell.angle_beta   90.00
_cell.angle_gamma   90.00
#
_symmetry.space_group_name_H-M   'P 1'
#
loop_
_entity.id
_entity.type
_entity.pdbx_description
1 polymer ?
#
loop_
_entity_poly.entity_id
_entity_poly.type
_entity_poly.pdbx_seq_one_letter_code
_entity_poly.pdbx_strand_id
1 'polypeptide(L)'
;MVRSSGVAVVGGGVIGLACAWRAAAAGFAVTVHDPAPGSGASWVAGGMLAPVTEALPGENDVLALGVASLDRWPSFATELSAAGTDPGLRTEGTLAVAVDPADRTELDRLGEHLARLGRDVEVLRGRSLRLAEPSLGPAVRCALSVPGDLAVDNRALLAALLAACRSAGVEFEPSRCETLPSADVVLLAAGAHSGALHPALRGVIRPVKGEILRLRARRGVLAPPSRTVRAVVGGRHCYLVPRDRKRVVLGATQHEVGFDTDVTAGGVRQLLEDAERVLPAIGEYALEESSAGLRPGSPDNLPLIGSLEPGVLVATGHSRHGILLAPLTAEAVLALLRGAPVPPEAALAEVNRFAPAMGISGGAPRRGNAVTHGRDERSEA
;
A
#
# COMPACT_ATOMS: atom_id res chain seq x y z
N MET A 1 33.37 10.57 17.54
CA MET A 1 32.23 10.49 16.61
C MET A 1 31.84 9.02 16.55
N VAL A 2 30.66 8.66 17.07
CA VAL A 2 30.09 7.31 16.88
C VAL A 2 29.83 7.21 15.39
N ARG A 3 30.39 6.22 14.68
CA ARG A 3 30.06 5.94 13.28
C ARG A 3 28.54 5.68 13.23
N SER A 4 27.79 6.52 12.51
CA SER A 4 26.40 6.18 12.23
C SER A 4 26.40 4.93 11.35
N SER A 5 25.64 3.92 11.75
CA SER A 5 25.52 2.68 10.96
C SER A 5 24.98 3.01 9.57
N GLY A 6 25.68 2.54 8.53
CA GLY A 6 25.31 2.74 7.13
C GLY A 6 24.16 1.81 6.75
N VAL A 7 23.10 2.38 6.21
CA VAL A 7 21.92 1.66 5.70
C VAL A 7 21.83 1.83 4.19
N ALA A 8 21.93 0.72 3.45
CA ALA A 8 21.65 0.68 2.03
C ALA A 8 20.21 0.25 1.78
N VAL A 9 19.40 1.09 1.15
CA VAL A 9 18.02 0.77 0.77
C VAL A 9 17.98 0.41 -0.70
N VAL A 10 17.62 -0.82 -1.01
CA VAL A 10 17.49 -1.31 -2.40
C VAL A 10 16.04 -1.20 -2.84
N GLY A 11 15.78 -0.23 -3.71
CA GLY A 11 14.45 0.13 -4.20
C GLY A 11 13.95 1.48 -3.67
N GLY A 12 13.72 2.42 -4.60
CA GLY A 12 13.25 3.78 -4.35
C GLY A 12 11.75 3.97 -4.60
N GLY A 13 10.92 2.93 -4.40
CA GLY A 13 9.47 3.04 -4.37
C GLY A 13 8.98 3.66 -3.06
N VAL A 14 7.65 3.77 -2.89
CA VAL A 14 7.04 4.39 -1.70
C VAL A 14 7.53 3.78 -0.39
N ILE A 15 7.72 2.45 -0.34
CA ILE A 15 8.20 1.75 0.85
C ILE A 15 9.65 2.10 1.14
N GLY A 16 10.54 1.95 0.15
CA GLY A 16 11.95 2.26 0.34
C GLY A 16 12.19 3.72 0.70
N LEU A 17 11.50 4.66 0.04
CA LEU A 17 11.60 6.09 0.34
C LEU A 17 11.08 6.44 1.73
N ALA A 18 9.94 5.87 2.15
CA ALA A 18 9.40 6.10 3.50
C ALA A 18 10.34 5.58 4.59
N CYS A 19 10.90 4.37 4.39
CA CYS A 19 11.89 3.80 5.31
C CYS A 19 13.20 4.61 5.33
N ALA A 20 13.71 5.01 4.15
CA ALA A 20 14.92 5.81 4.04
C ALA A 20 14.78 7.16 4.75
N TRP A 21 13.67 7.87 4.52
CA TRP A 21 13.38 9.11 5.21
C TRP A 21 13.37 8.95 6.73
N ARG A 22 12.61 7.97 7.25
CA ARG A 22 12.53 7.72 8.70
C ARG A 22 13.87 7.32 9.32
N ALA A 23 14.65 6.50 8.63
CA ALA A 23 15.98 6.10 9.09
C ALA A 23 16.94 7.29 9.11
N ALA A 24 17.00 8.11 8.06
CA ALA A 24 17.84 9.29 8.00
C ALA A 24 17.44 10.33 9.05
N ALA A 25 16.15 10.59 9.23
CA ALA A 25 15.63 11.49 10.28
C ALA A 25 15.98 10.97 11.69
N ALA A 26 16.22 9.68 11.84
CA ALA A 26 16.66 9.05 13.10
C ALA A 26 18.18 9.02 13.29
N GLY A 27 18.96 9.57 12.32
CA GLY A 27 20.42 9.73 12.41
C GLY A 27 21.23 8.61 11.76
N PHE A 28 20.62 7.69 11.00
CA PHE A 28 21.34 6.71 10.19
C PHE A 28 21.92 7.38 8.93
N ALA A 29 23.09 6.93 8.46
CA ALA A 29 23.60 7.28 7.15
C ALA A 29 22.90 6.39 6.10
N VAL A 30 22.09 6.97 5.21
CA VAL A 30 21.24 6.21 4.30
C VAL A 30 21.57 6.49 2.85
N THR A 31 21.74 5.41 2.05
CA THR A 31 21.88 5.47 0.59
C THR A 31 20.76 4.65 -0.05
N VAL A 32 20.00 5.25 -0.96
CA VAL A 32 18.96 4.56 -1.75
C VAL A 32 19.53 4.18 -3.11
N HIS A 33 19.52 2.90 -3.43
CA HIS A 33 19.92 2.33 -4.72
C HIS A 33 18.69 2.04 -5.57
N ASP A 34 18.47 2.85 -6.59
CA ASP A 34 17.35 2.67 -7.54
C ASP A 34 17.65 3.43 -8.84
N PRO A 35 17.49 2.83 -10.02
CA PRO A 35 17.78 3.50 -11.30
C PRO A 35 16.86 4.71 -11.56
N ALA A 36 15.67 4.73 -10.96
CA ALA A 36 14.68 5.80 -11.13
C ALA A 36 13.78 5.93 -9.88
N PRO A 37 14.31 6.52 -8.77
CA PRO A 37 13.57 6.63 -7.53
C PRO A 37 12.22 7.36 -7.72
N GLY A 38 11.17 6.84 -7.10
CA GLY A 38 9.80 7.35 -7.26
C GLY A 38 9.05 6.81 -8.47
N SER A 39 9.64 5.88 -9.24
CA SER A 39 8.99 5.23 -10.38
C SER A 39 8.28 3.91 -10.02
N GLY A 40 8.02 3.07 -11.02
CA GLY A 40 7.49 1.71 -10.85
C GLY A 40 6.05 1.67 -10.35
N ALA A 41 5.71 0.62 -9.59
CA ALA A 41 4.34 0.38 -9.11
C ALA A 41 3.77 1.55 -8.30
N SER A 42 4.61 2.26 -7.55
CA SER A 42 4.18 3.40 -6.73
C SER A 42 3.75 4.60 -7.57
N TRP A 43 4.40 4.84 -8.71
CA TRP A 43 4.04 5.89 -9.67
C TRP A 43 2.72 5.60 -10.39
N VAL A 44 2.47 4.32 -10.67
CA VAL A 44 1.27 3.85 -11.35
C VAL A 44 0.06 3.79 -10.40
N ALA A 45 0.26 3.54 -9.11
CA ALA A 45 -0.79 3.28 -8.13
C ALA A 45 -1.95 4.29 -8.14
N GLY A 46 -3.16 3.83 -7.79
CA GLY A 46 -4.36 4.65 -7.64
C GLY A 46 -4.33 5.60 -6.44
N GLY A 47 -3.57 5.27 -5.40
CA GLY A 47 -3.46 6.10 -4.19
C GLY A 47 -4.62 5.96 -3.23
N MET A 48 -5.40 4.89 -3.29
CA MET A 48 -6.42 4.59 -2.27
C MET A 48 -5.75 4.22 -0.94
N LEU A 49 -6.32 4.70 0.14
CA LEU A 49 -6.01 4.37 1.54
C LEU A 49 -7.31 3.86 2.16
N ALA A 50 -7.78 2.73 1.66
CA ALA A 50 -9.16 2.29 1.80
C ALA A 50 -9.26 0.83 2.28
N PRO A 51 -8.68 0.50 3.45
CA PRO A 51 -8.65 -0.89 3.92
C PRO A 51 -10.04 -1.45 4.17
N VAL A 52 -11.01 -0.61 4.53
CA VAL A 52 -12.37 -1.04 4.85
C VAL A 52 -13.15 -1.42 3.59
N THR A 53 -13.13 -0.57 2.55
CA THR A 53 -13.82 -0.91 1.29
C THR A 53 -13.07 -1.95 0.45
N GLU A 54 -11.81 -2.26 0.77
CA GLU A 54 -11.02 -3.33 0.14
C GLU A 54 -10.96 -4.62 0.97
N ALA A 55 -11.72 -4.69 2.08
CA ALA A 55 -11.77 -5.88 2.91
C ALA A 55 -12.39 -7.07 2.15
N LEU A 56 -11.72 -8.20 2.22
CA LEU A 56 -12.19 -9.45 1.64
C LEU A 56 -12.42 -10.49 2.75
N PRO A 57 -13.45 -11.34 2.64
CA PRO A 57 -13.61 -12.46 3.55
C PRO A 57 -12.35 -13.34 3.55
N GLY A 58 -11.85 -13.65 4.76
CA GLY A 58 -10.61 -14.42 4.93
C GLY A 58 -9.32 -13.59 5.01
N GLU A 59 -9.35 -12.29 4.69
CA GLU A 59 -8.20 -11.37 4.79
C GLU A 59 -8.29 -10.45 6.03
N ASN A 60 -8.74 -10.96 7.16
CA ASN A 60 -8.91 -10.14 8.37
C ASN A 60 -7.59 -9.52 8.87
N ASP A 61 -6.48 -10.22 8.72
CA ASP A 61 -5.16 -9.73 9.10
C ASP A 61 -4.70 -8.59 8.17
N VAL A 62 -5.01 -8.69 6.86
CA VAL A 62 -4.77 -7.61 5.90
C VAL A 62 -5.57 -6.36 6.26
N LEU A 63 -6.85 -6.53 6.63
CA LEU A 63 -7.69 -5.44 7.10
C LEU A 63 -7.14 -4.82 8.40
N ALA A 64 -6.76 -5.64 9.38
CA ALA A 64 -6.21 -5.17 10.66
C ALA A 64 -4.93 -4.36 10.45
N LEU A 65 -4.00 -4.88 9.66
CA LEU A 65 -2.77 -4.20 9.30
C LEU A 65 -3.04 -2.89 8.53
N GLY A 66 -3.99 -2.94 7.59
CA GLY A 66 -4.40 -1.78 6.80
C GLY A 66 -4.99 -0.66 7.63
N VAL A 67 -5.87 -0.97 8.58
CA VAL A 67 -6.47 0.01 9.50
C VAL A 67 -5.41 0.61 10.40
N ALA A 68 -4.55 -0.20 11.00
CA ALA A 68 -3.46 0.28 11.84
C ALA A 68 -2.51 1.23 11.09
N SER A 69 -2.28 0.99 9.81
CA SER A 69 -1.50 1.91 8.98
C SER A 69 -2.29 3.16 8.61
N LEU A 70 -3.60 3.02 8.34
CA LEU A 70 -4.48 4.15 8.03
C LEU A 70 -4.50 5.18 9.15
N ASP A 71 -4.56 4.73 10.40
CA ASP A 71 -4.56 5.59 11.60
C ASP A 71 -3.29 6.46 11.69
N ARG A 72 -2.19 6.05 11.07
CA ARG A 72 -0.91 6.77 11.02
C ARG A 72 -0.85 7.82 9.88
N TRP A 73 -1.74 7.74 8.91
CA TRP A 73 -1.69 8.58 7.71
C TRP A 73 -1.81 10.08 7.99
N PRO A 74 -2.71 10.56 8.88
CA PRO A 74 -2.83 12.00 9.12
C PRO A 74 -1.52 12.63 9.65
N SER A 75 -0.86 11.98 10.63
CA SER A 75 0.43 12.43 11.15
C SER A 75 1.55 12.32 10.13
N PHE A 76 1.61 11.21 9.40
CA PHE A 76 2.60 10.98 8.35
C PHE A 76 2.52 12.04 7.25
N ALA A 77 1.31 12.38 6.79
CA ALA A 77 1.09 13.42 5.79
C ALA A 77 1.46 14.82 6.32
N THR A 78 1.13 15.11 7.59
CA THR A 78 1.49 16.38 8.24
C THR A 78 3.01 16.55 8.34
N GLU A 79 3.73 15.51 8.72
CA GLU A 79 5.19 15.53 8.80
C GLU A 79 5.84 15.69 7.42
N LEU A 80 5.32 15.05 6.38
CA LEU A 80 5.78 15.25 5.00
C LEU A 80 5.55 16.68 4.53
N SER A 81 4.38 17.25 4.83
CA SER A 81 4.06 18.65 4.49
C SER A 81 4.99 19.62 5.22
N ALA A 82 5.33 19.34 6.47
CA ALA A 82 6.31 20.13 7.24
C ALA A 82 7.73 20.03 6.67
N ALA A 83 8.07 18.92 6.01
CA ALA A 83 9.32 18.75 5.27
C ALA A 83 9.35 19.50 3.91
N GLY A 84 8.27 20.20 3.55
CA GLY A 84 8.22 21.15 2.44
C GLY A 84 7.36 20.78 1.24
N THR A 85 6.69 19.62 1.22
CA THR A 85 5.86 19.20 0.09
C THR A 85 4.60 18.49 0.57
N ASP A 86 3.43 19.00 0.16
CA ASP A 86 2.13 18.38 0.46
C ASP A 86 1.99 17.04 -0.31
N PRO A 87 1.77 15.91 0.37
CA PRO A 87 1.52 14.62 -0.28
C PRO A 87 0.14 14.51 -0.92
N GLY A 88 -0.74 15.48 -0.76
CA GLY A 88 -2.09 15.48 -1.34
C GLY A 88 -3.04 14.49 -0.67
N LEU A 89 -3.06 14.43 0.67
CA LEU A 89 -3.98 13.60 1.44
C LEU A 89 -5.43 14.10 1.27
N ARG A 90 -6.35 13.16 1.04
CA ARG A 90 -7.78 13.40 0.83
C ARG A 90 -8.60 12.62 1.86
N THR A 91 -9.59 13.29 2.45
CA THR A 91 -10.36 12.79 3.60
C THR A 91 -11.86 12.69 3.34
N GLU A 92 -12.28 12.74 2.08
CA GLU A 92 -13.70 12.72 1.73
C GLU A 92 -14.36 11.34 1.85
N GLY A 93 -13.59 10.31 2.17
CA GLY A 93 -14.07 8.94 2.30
C GLY A 93 -14.19 8.21 0.96
N THR A 94 -14.74 6.99 1.02
CA THR A 94 -14.96 6.13 -0.14
C THR A 94 -16.42 5.69 -0.24
N LEU A 95 -16.95 5.61 -1.46
CA LEU A 95 -18.20 4.94 -1.77
C LEU A 95 -17.90 3.60 -2.46
N ALA A 96 -18.33 2.49 -1.87
CA ALA A 96 -18.39 1.21 -2.57
C ALA A 96 -19.77 1.06 -3.23
N VAL A 97 -19.80 0.81 -4.55
CA VAL A 97 -21.03 0.81 -5.34
C VAL A 97 -21.16 -0.45 -6.19
N ALA A 98 -22.40 -0.77 -6.57
CA ALA A 98 -22.73 -1.86 -7.48
C ALA A 98 -23.70 -1.35 -8.58
N VAL A 99 -23.63 -1.94 -9.78
CA VAL A 99 -24.38 -1.47 -10.93
C VAL A 99 -25.51 -2.42 -11.36
N ASP A 100 -25.49 -3.67 -10.92
CA ASP A 100 -26.55 -4.64 -11.22
C ASP A 100 -26.92 -5.49 -9.98
N PRO A 101 -27.95 -6.36 -10.04
CA PRO A 101 -28.40 -7.13 -8.88
C PRO A 101 -27.37 -8.14 -8.37
N ALA A 102 -26.54 -8.74 -9.24
CA ALA A 102 -25.52 -9.72 -8.82
C ALA A 102 -24.37 -9.00 -8.08
N ASP A 103 -23.87 -7.93 -8.65
CA ASP A 103 -22.86 -7.05 -8.02
C ASP A 103 -23.37 -6.49 -6.69
N ARG A 104 -24.68 -6.19 -6.61
CA ARG A 104 -25.34 -5.74 -5.38
C ARG A 104 -25.25 -6.77 -4.27
N THR A 105 -25.44 -8.05 -4.60
CA THR A 105 -25.32 -9.14 -3.60
C THR A 105 -23.91 -9.18 -3.01
N GLU A 106 -22.90 -8.94 -3.82
CA GLU A 106 -21.51 -8.84 -3.34
C GLU A 106 -21.32 -7.63 -2.41
N LEU A 107 -21.88 -6.48 -2.78
CA LEU A 107 -21.83 -5.27 -1.96
C LEU A 107 -22.56 -5.47 -0.61
N ASP A 108 -23.72 -6.09 -0.61
CA ASP A 108 -24.49 -6.40 0.60
C ASP A 108 -23.69 -7.37 1.51
N ARG A 109 -23.02 -8.40 0.96
CA ARG A 109 -22.11 -9.29 1.69
C ARG A 109 -20.92 -8.55 2.30
N LEU A 110 -20.33 -7.61 1.57
CA LEU A 110 -19.29 -6.75 2.11
C LEU A 110 -19.81 -5.95 3.30
N GLY A 111 -20.99 -5.32 3.19
CA GLY A 111 -21.62 -4.57 4.28
C GLY A 111 -21.86 -5.43 5.52
N GLU A 112 -22.39 -6.66 5.35
CA GLU A 112 -22.59 -7.61 6.45
C GLU A 112 -21.25 -8.06 7.08
N HIS A 113 -20.21 -8.27 6.28
CA HIS A 113 -18.89 -8.62 6.77
C HIS A 113 -18.30 -7.48 7.61
N LEU A 114 -18.35 -6.25 7.12
CA LEU A 114 -17.87 -5.07 7.82
C LEU A 114 -18.64 -4.80 9.12
N ALA A 115 -19.97 -4.97 9.11
CA ALA A 115 -20.80 -4.85 10.33
C ALA A 115 -20.39 -5.86 11.40
N ARG A 116 -20.11 -7.13 11.01
CA ARG A 116 -19.60 -8.16 11.96
C ARG A 116 -18.24 -7.81 12.55
N LEU A 117 -17.42 -7.06 11.81
CA LEU A 117 -16.11 -6.57 12.26
C LEU A 117 -16.21 -5.22 13.01
N GLY A 118 -17.43 -4.73 13.28
CA GLY A 118 -17.65 -3.47 13.98
C GLY A 118 -17.15 -2.23 13.23
N ARG A 119 -17.13 -2.29 11.89
CA ARG A 119 -16.72 -1.15 11.07
C ARG A 119 -17.87 -0.21 10.79
N ASP A 120 -17.59 1.09 10.87
CA ASP A 120 -18.59 2.14 10.61
C ASP A 120 -18.83 2.27 9.10
N VAL A 121 -20.00 1.84 8.66
CA VAL A 121 -20.41 1.82 7.24
C VAL A 121 -21.86 2.28 7.14
N GLU A 122 -22.11 3.32 6.36
CA GLU A 122 -23.44 3.85 6.09
C GLU A 122 -23.97 3.36 4.74
N VAL A 123 -25.21 2.89 4.70
CA VAL A 123 -25.88 2.50 3.44
C VAL A 123 -26.61 3.69 2.84
N LEU A 124 -26.13 4.20 1.71
CA LEU A 124 -26.78 5.29 0.97
C LEU A 124 -27.66 4.75 -0.17
N ARG A 125 -28.88 5.31 -0.30
CA ARG A 125 -29.86 4.93 -1.35
C ARG A 125 -30.62 6.13 -1.86
N GLY A 126 -31.13 6.05 -3.08
CA GLY A 126 -32.02 7.04 -3.65
C GLY A 126 -31.50 8.48 -3.51
N ARG A 127 -32.23 9.33 -2.83
CA ARG A 127 -31.89 10.76 -2.68
C ARG A 127 -30.58 10.99 -1.91
N SER A 128 -30.34 10.25 -0.83
CA SER A 128 -29.09 10.41 -0.04
C SER A 128 -27.86 10.10 -0.88
N LEU A 129 -27.89 9.04 -1.70
CA LEU A 129 -26.81 8.72 -2.61
C LEU A 129 -26.59 9.84 -3.65
N ARG A 130 -27.65 10.38 -4.24
CA ARG A 130 -27.55 11.45 -5.26
C ARG A 130 -27.04 12.76 -4.67
N LEU A 131 -27.35 13.04 -3.40
CA LEU A 131 -26.79 14.19 -2.69
C LEU A 131 -25.32 14.00 -2.32
N ALA A 132 -24.95 12.78 -1.94
CA ALA A 132 -23.57 12.44 -1.58
C ALA A 132 -22.64 12.45 -2.81
N GLU A 133 -23.13 11.95 -3.96
CA GLU A 133 -22.34 11.91 -5.20
C GLU A 133 -23.25 12.04 -6.43
N PRO A 134 -23.49 13.29 -6.90
CA PRO A 134 -24.37 13.56 -8.04
C PRO A 134 -23.86 13.02 -9.37
N SER A 135 -22.56 12.78 -9.50
CA SER A 135 -21.92 12.37 -10.76
C SER A 135 -22.20 10.91 -11.13
N LEU A 136 -22.63 10.08 -10.17
CA LEU A 136 -22.89 8.66 -10.41
C LEU A 136 -24.05 8.43 -11.36
N GLY A 137 -23.88 7.46 -12.26
CA GLY A 137 -24.87 7.07 -13.24
C GLY A 137 -26.14 6.44 -12.62
N PRO A 138 -27.26 6.41 -13.37
CA PRO A 138 -28.55 5.93 -12.86
C PRO A 138 -28.54 4.42 -12.51
N ALA A 139 -27.61 3.64 -13.06
CA ALA A 139 -27.41 2.23 -12.71
C ALA A 139 -27.00 2.05 -11.25
N VAL A 140 -26.25 2.98 -10.68
CA VAL A 140 -25.84 2.95 -9.26
C VAL A 140 -27.02 3.37 -8.39
N ARG A 141 -27.64 2.41 -7.69
CA ARG A 141 -28.84 2.65 -6.87
C ARG A 141 -28.58 2.62 -5.37
N CYS A 142 -27.42 2.11 -4.96
CA CYS A 142 -26.98 2.10 -3.55
C CYS A 142 -25.46 2.16 -3.49
N ALA A 143 -24.97 2.59 -2.32
CA ALA A 143 -23.57 2.57 -1.97
C ALA A 143 -23.40 2.21 -0.50
N LEU A 144 -22.25 1.63 -0.16
CA LEU A 144 -21.71 1.66 1.20
C LEU A 144 -20.78 2.87 1.28
N SER A 145 -21.07 3.77 2.19
CA SER A 145 -20.23 4.94 2.49
C SER A 145 -19.32 4.61 3.65
N VAL A 146 -18.02 4.77 3.45
CA VAL A 146 -16.97 4.57 4.45
C VAL A 146 -16.22 5.88 4.62
N PRO A 147 -16.66 6.73 5.57
CA PRO A 147 -16.03 8.05 5.80
C PRO A 147 -14.58 7.96 6.27
N GLY A 148 -14.22 6.88 6.96
CA GLY A 148 -12.88 6.67 7.50
C GLY A 148 -11.83 6.25 6.47
N ASP A 149 -12.23 5.76 5.30
CA ASP A 149 -11.27 5.49 4.21
C ASP A 149 -10.74 6.83 3.65
N LEU A 150 -9.48 6.85 3.27
CA LEU A 150 -8.79 8.02 2.75
C LEU A 150 -8.26 7.78 1.32
N ALA A 151 -7.65 8.79 0.74
CA ALA A 151 -6.86 8.67 -0.49
C ALA A 151 -5.69 9.66 -0.47
N VAL A 152 -4.69 9.41 -1.31
CA VAL A 152 -3.55 10.31 -1.48
C VAL A 152 -3.22 10.46 -2.96
N ASP A 153 -2.71 11.61 -3.38
CA ASP A 153 -2.08 11.68 -4.70
C ASP A 153 -0.74 10.95 -4.64
N ASN A 154 -0.71 9.76 -5.23
CA ASN A 154 0.48 8.92 -5.19
C ASN A 154 1.74 9.58 -5.77
N ARG A 155 1.59 10.46 -6.76
CA ARG A 155 2.73 11.18 -7.37
C ARG A 155 3.18 12.36 -6.52
N ALA A 156 2.25 13.09 -5.92
CA ALA A 156 2.58 14.13 -4.93
C ALA A 156 3.25 13.51 -3.71
N LEU A 157 2.75 12.37 -3.23
CA LEU A 157 3.38 11.59 -2.15
C LEU A 157 4.83 11.21 -2.47
N LEU A 158 5.09 10.67 -3.66
CA LEU A 158 6.44 10.30 -4.07
C LEU A 158 7.36 11.52 -4.16
N ALA A 159 6.87 12.64 -4.69
CA ALA A 159 7.60 13.89 -4.72
C ALA A 159 7.91 14.40 -3.30
N ALA A 160 6.94 14.32 -2.39
CA ALA A 160 7.11 14.69 -0.98
C ALA A 160 8.15 13.80 -0.28
N LEU A 161 8.09 12.48 -0.47
CA LEU A 161 9.07 11.55 0.09
C LEU A 161 10.48 11.79 -0.44
N LEU A 162 10.64 12.02 -1.75
CA LEU A 162 11.93 12.34 -2.35
C LEU A 162 12.50 13.65 -1.79
N ALA A 163 11.66 14.68 -1.61
CA ALA A 163 12.07 15.95 -1.00
C ALA A 163 12.48 15.75 0.47
N ALA A 164 11.68 15.02 1.24
CA ALA A 164 11.95 14.71 2.64
C ALA A 164 13.24 13.88 2.82
N CYS A 165 13.48 12.90 1.95
CA CYS A 165 14.74 12.13 1.93
C CYS A 165 15.93 13.04 1.69
N ARG A 166 15.89 13.91 0.66
CA ARG A 166 16.98 14.84 0.37
C ARG A 166 17.24 15.81 1.53
N SER A 167 16.16 16.35 2.10
CA SER A 167 16.26 17.25 3.26
C SER A 167 16.87 16.57 4.49
N ALA A 168 16.63 15.25 4.65
CA ALA A 168 17.21 14.45 5.74
C ALA A 168 18.63 13.93 5.43
N GLY A 169 19.22 14.28 4.29
CA GLY A 169 20.58 13.88 3.91
C GLY A 169 20.70 12.47 3.34
N VAL A 170 19.60 11.88 2.82
CA VAL A 170 19.64 10.59 2.10
C VAL A 170 20.41 10.77 0.79
N GLU A 171 21.37 9.90 0.56
CA GLU A 171 22.10 9.81 -0.71
C GLU A 171 21.32 8.92 -1.70
N PHE A 172 21.42 9.22 -2.99
CA PHE A 172 20.78 8.46 -4.05
C PHE A 172 21.81 7.95 -5.05
N GLU A 173 21.90 6.64 -5.18
CA GLU A 173 22.71 5.96 -6.19
C GLU A 173 21.81 5.48 -7.31
N PRO A 174 21.86 6.10 -8.51
CA PRO A 174 20.98 5.77 -9.64
C PRO A 174 21.44 4.51 -10.37
N SER A 175 21.53 3.40 -9.64
CA SER A 175 22.00 2.11 -10.15
C SER A 175 20.98 1.01 -9.88
N ARG A 176 20.90 0.06 -10.80
CA ARG A 176 20.16 -1.19 -10.58
C ARG A 176 21.07 -2.17 -9.84
N CYS A 177 20.63 -2.63 -8.69
CA CYS A 177 21.32 -3.71 -7.98
C CYS A 177 20.99 -5.05 -8.64
N GLU A 178 22.02 -5.80 -9.03
CA GLU A 178 21.91 -7.22 -9.41
C GLU A 178 22.19 -8.13 -8.22
N THR A 179 22.96 -7.63 -7.26
CA THR A 179 23.27 -8.24 -5.97
C THR A 179 23.08 -7.20 -4.87
N LEU A 180 22.95 -7.65 -3.63
CA LEU A 180 22.84 -6.74 -2.49
C LEU A 180 24.14 -5.93 -2.32
N PRO A 181 24.07 -4.61 -2.11
CA PRO A 181 25.25 -3.78 -1.86
C PRO A 181 25.88 -4.10 -0.51
N SER A 182 27.16 -3.72 -0.34
CA SER A 182 27.88 -3.85 0.94
C SER A 182 27.53 -2.66 1.84
N ALA A 183 26.92 -2.92 2.99
CA ALA A 183 26.61 -1.92 4.02
C ALA A 183 26.51 -2.62 5.40
N ASP A 184 26.46 -1.84 6.49
CA ASP A 184 26.22 -2.41 7.82
C ASP A 184 24.85 -3.10 7.89
N VAL A 185 23.83 -2.47 7.26
CA VAL A 185 22.50 -3.04 7.08
C VAL A 185 21.99 -2.75 5.66
N VAL A 186 21.45 -3.77 5.01
CA VAL A 186 20.74 -3.64 3.72
C VAL A 186 19.25 -3.80 3.96
N LEU A 187 18.45 -2.83 3.51
CA LEU A 187 16.99 -2.94 3.45
C LEU A 187 16.56 -3.27 2.01
N LEU A 188 16.03 -4.45 1.80
CA LEU A 188 15.49 -4.90 0.50
C LEU A 188 14.02 -4.47 0.36
N ALA A 189 13.78 -3.42 -0.43
CA ALA A 189 12.46 -2.82 -0.70
C ALA A 189 12.17 -2.69 -2.22
N ALA A 190 12.69 -3.63 -3.03
CA ALA A 190 12.66 -3.59 -4.49
C ALA A 190 11.32 -4.04 -5.11
N GLY A 191 10.24 -4.08 -4.33
CA GLY A 191 8.91 -4.45 -4.80
C GLY A 191 8.89 -5.83 -5.48
N ALA A 192 8.30 -5.95 -6.65
CA ALA A 192 8.21 -7.22 -7.39
C ALA A 192 9.58 -7.80 -7.78
N HIS A 193 10.62 -6.97 -7.85
CA HIS A 193 11.99 -7.42 -8.17
C HIS A 193 12.74 -8.02 -6.97
N SER A 194 12.20 -7.93 -5.76
CA SER A 194 12.84 -8.46 -4.55
C SER A 194 13.15 -9.96 -4.63
N GLY A 195 12.30 -10.73 -5.32
CA GLY A 195 12.51 -12.17 -5.53
C GLY A 195 13.74 -12.54 -6.36
N ALA A 196 14.28 -11.62 -7.15
CA ALA A 196 15.50 -11.83 -7.92
C ALA A 196 16.77 -11.52 -7.11
N LEU A 197 16.66 -10.70 -6.06
CA LEU A 197 17.78 -10.18 -5.29
C LEU A 197 18.14 -11.02 -4.04
N HIS A 198 17.21 -11.86 -3.58
CA HIS A 198 17.49 -12.73 -2.43
C HIS A 198 16.85 -14.11 -2.61
N PRO A 199 17.62 -15.22 -2.42
CA PRO A 199 17.14 -16.59 -2.64
C PRO A 199 15.86 -16.93 -1.87
N ALA A 200 15.74 -16.49 -0.63
CA ALA A 200 14.59 -16.74 0.24
C ALA A 200 13.28 -16.12 -0.29
N LEU A 201 13.34 -15.09 -1.13
CA LEU A 201 12.16 -14.43 -1.70
C LEU A 201 11.77 -14.99 -3.07
N ARG A 202 12.60 -15.86 -3.64
CA ARG A 202 12.35 -16.45 -4.97
C ARG A 202 11.09 -17.32 -4.92
N GLY A 203 10.13 -17.02 -5.78
CA GLY A 203 8.83 -17.71 -5.82
C GLY A 203 7.85 -17.29 -4.72
N VAL A 204 8.29 -16.59 -3.67
CA VAL A 204 7.42 -16.01 -2.65
C VAL A 204 6.84 -14.68 -3.13
N ILE A 205 7.70 -13.81 -3.66
CA ILE A 205 7.26 -12.53 -4.24
C ILE A 205 7.03 -12.71 -5.73
N ARG A 206 5.81 -12.40 -6.19
CA ARG A 206 5.41 -12.50 -7.59
C ARG A 206 4.92 -11.16 -8.13
N PRO A 207 5.22 -10.84 -9.40
CA PRO A 207 4.70 -9.65 -10.06
C PRO A 207 3.22 -9.85 -10.41
N VAL A 208 2.37 -8.90 -10.02
CA VAL A 208 0.95 -8.84 -10.40
C VAL A 208 0.73 -7.53 -11.15
N LYS A 209 0.58 -7.62 -12.47
CA LYS A 209 0.37 -6.47 -13.35
C LYS A 209 -0.98 -5.82 -13.09
N GLY A 210 -1.01 -4.49 -13.05
CA GLY A 210 -2.22 -3.70 -13.02
C GLY A 210 -2.12 -2.52 -13.96
N GLU A 211 -3.07 -2.39 -14.87
CA GLU A 211 -3.19 -1.27 -15.77
C GLU A 211 -4.13 -0.21 -15.18
N ILE A 212 -3.79 1.06 -15.37
CA ILE A 212 -4.61 2.20 -14.95
C ILE A 212 -4.66 3.25 -16.06
N LEU A 213 -5.69 4.09 -15.99
CA LEU A 213 -5.88 5.24 -16.86
C LEU A 213 -5.94 6.52 -16.04
N ARG A 214 -5.36 7.59 -16.56
CA ARG A 214 -5.52 8.95 -16.06
C ARG A 214 -6.37 9.74 -17.04
N LEU A 215 -7.47 10.25 -16.54
CA LEU A 215 -8.51 10.86 -17.35
C LEU A 215 -8.78 12.28 -16.85
N ARG A 216 -9.18 13.17 -17.77
CA ARG A 216 -9.54 14.55 -17.45
C ARG A 216 -10.86 14.94 -18.10
N ALA A 217 -11.79 15.42 -17.29
CA ALA A 217 -13.05 15.99 -17.77
C ALA A 217 -12.78 17.17 -18.70
N ARG A 218 -13.35 17.13 -19.91
CA ARG A 218 -13.31 18.23 -20.85
C ARG A 218 -14.24 19.36 -20.42
N ARG A 219 -14.07 20.55 -20.99
CA ARG A 219 -14.94 21.69 -20.70
C ARG A 219 -16.41 21.36 -21.08
N GLY A 220 -17.32 21.60 -20.15
CA GLY A 220 -18.74 21.32 -20.33
C GLY A 220 -19.18 19.89 -20.05
N VAL A 221 -18.23 19.01 -19.67
CA VAL A 221 -18.51 17.65 -19.22
C VAL A 221 -18.62 17.62 -17.70
N LEU A 222 -19.50 16.75 -17.17
CA LEU A 222 -19.69 16.55 -15.73
C LEU A 222 -18.35 16.22 -15.06
N ALA A 223 -18.11 16.81 -13.89
CA ALA A 223 -16.88 16.61 -13.14
C ALA A 223 -16.76 15.16 -12.61
N PRO A 224 -15.54 14.68 -12.34
CA PRO A 224 -15.33 13.43 -11.62
C PRO A 224 -16.04 13.42 -10.25
N PRO A 225 -16.19 12.23 -9.64
CA PRO A 225 -16.68 12.12 -8.26
C PRO A 225 -15.88 13.00 -7.29
N SER A 226 -16.54 13.49 -6.25
CA SER A 226 -15.89 14.30 -5.22
C SER A 226 -15.01 13.48 -4.30
N ARG A 227 -15.28 12.18 -4.19
CA ARG A 227 -14.60 11.18 -3.33
C ARG A 227 -14.23 9.94 -4.12
N THR A 228 -13.44 9.06 -3.53
CA THR A 228 -13.12 7.77 -4.13
C THR A 228 -14.40 6.96 -4.33
N VAL A 229 -14.58 6.39 -5.52
CA VAL A 229 -15.65 5.44 -5.82
C VAL A 229 -15.00 4.12 -6.17
N ARG A 230 -15.34 3.07 -5.43
CA ARG A 230 -14.96 1.69 -5.72
C ARG A 230 -16.19 0.93 -6.18
N ALA A 231 -16.10 0.25 -7.30
CA ALA A 231 -17.25 -0.39 -7.90
C ALA A 231 -17.01 -1.88 -8.18
N VAL A 232 -18.09 -2.65 -8.07
CA VAL A 232 -18.20 -3.98 -8.66
C VAL A 232 -19.06 -3.84 -9.91
N VAL A 233 -18.56 -4.33 -11.04
CA VAL A 233 -19.22 -4.23 -12.36
C VAL A 233 -19.10 -5.57 -13.08
N GLY A 234 -20.17 -6.35 -13.11
CA GLY A 234 -20.16 -7.69 -13.69
C GLY A 234 -19.12 -8.61 -13.01
N GLY A 235 -19.00 -8.54 -11.69
CA GLY A 235 -18.05 -9.29 -10.88
C GLY A 235 -16.61 -8.78 -10.95
N ARG A 236 -16.34 -7.70 -11.67
CA ARG A 236 -15.01 -7.07 -11.74
C ARG A 236 -14.92 -5.85 -10.84
N HIS A 237 -13.79 -5.67 -10.18
CA HIS A 237 -13.54 -4.50 -9.35
C HIS A 237 -12.90 -3.39 -10.19
N CYS A 238 -13.45 -2.19 -10.11
CA CYS A 238 -12.80 -0.98 -10.60
C CYS A 238 -12.91 0.14 -9.57
N TYR A 239 -12.10 1.18 -9.72
CA TYR A 239 -12.12 2.33 -8.85
C TYR A 239 -11.88 3.64 -9.62
N LEU A 240 -12.49 4.71 -9.13
CA LEU A 240 -12.32 6.08 -9.57
C LEU A 240 -11.75 6.89 -8.42
N VAL A 241 -10.50 7.33 -8.52
CA VAL A 241 -9.83 8.12 -7.47
C VAL A 241 -9.62 9.54 -7.99
N PRO A 242 -10.42 10.52 -7.55
CA PRO A 242 -10.28 11.90 -8.01
C PRO A 242 -8.93 12.49 -7.55
N ARG A 243 -8.33 13.31 -8.39
CA ARG A 243 -7.13 14.11 -8.07
C ARG A 243 -7.51 15.56 -7.77
N ASP A 244 -8.41 16.08 -8.59
CA ASP A 244 -8.98 17.41 -8.45
C ASP A 244 -10.39 17.42 -9.08
N ARG A 245 -10.95 18.61 -9.29
CA ARG A 245 -12.27 18.78 -9.91
C ARG A 245 -12.35 18.37 -11.38
N LYS A 246 -11.26 17.97 -12.00
CA LYS A 246 -11.18 17.62 -13.42
C LYS A 246 -10.54 16.28 -13.69
N ARG A 247 -9.58 15.86 -12.87
CA ARG A 247 -8.77 14.68 -13.10
C ARG A 247 -9.18 13.54 -12.20
N VAL A 248 -9.15 12.33 -12.76
CA VAL A 248 -9.46 11.09 -12.06
C VAL A 248 -8.52 9.99 -12.53
N VAL A 249 -8.14 9.12 -11.59
CA VAL A 249 -7.45 7.86 -11.90
C VAL A 249 -8.50 6.76 -11.90
N LEU A 250 -8.53 6.02 -13.00
CA LEU A 250 -9.36 4.83 -13.18
C LEU A 250 -8.46 3.59 -13.14
N GLY A 251 -8.77 2.63 -12.29
CA GLY A 251 -8.05 1.37 -12.13
C GLY A 251 -8.93 0.24 -11.66
N ALA A 252 -8.47 -0.96 -11.62
CA ALA A 252 -7.25 -1.41 -12.27
C ALA A 252 -7.45 -2.85 -12.73
N THR A 253 -6.83 -3.21 -13.82
CA THR A 253 -6.73 -4.63 -14.19
C THR A 253 -5.85 -5.41 -13.22
N GLN A 254 -5.96 -6.73 -13.27
CA GLN A 254 -5.11 -7.63 -12.48
C GLN A 254 -4.76 -8.85 -13.31
N HIS A 255 -3.47 -9.00 -13.64
CA HIS A 255 -2.97 -10.09 -14.45
C HIS A 255 -1.66 -10.65 -13.90
N GLU A 256 -1.51 -11.96 -13.89
CA GLU A 256 -0.25 -12.65 -13.57
C GLU A 256 0.44 -13.03 -14.89
N VAL A 257 1.20 -12.10 -15.45
CA VAL A 257 1.88 -12.20 -16.76
C VAL A 257 3.39 -11.98 -16.63
N GLY A 258 3.95 -12.30 -15.47
CA GLY A 258 5.37 -12.07 -15.18
C GLY A 258 5.68 -10.56 -15.12
N PHE A 259 6.82 -10.18 -15.68
CA PHE A 259 7.31 -8.81 -15.64
C PHE A 259 6.87 -7.95 -16.85
N ASP A 260 5.87 -8.41 -17.62
CA ASP A 260 5.26 -7.59 -18.67
C ASP A 260 4.57 -6.34 -18.09
N THR A 261 4.86 -5.17 -18.66
CA THR A 261 4.30 -3.87 -18.30
C THR A 261 3.64 -3.16 -19.49
N ASP A 262 3.44 -3.85 -20.60
CA ASP A 262 2.71 -3.28 -21.73
C ASP A 262 1.25 -3.06 -21.38
N VAL A 263 0.70 -1.88 -21.72
CA VAL A 263 -0.73 -1.61 -21.61
C VAL A 263 -1.45 -2.23 -22.78
N THR A 264 -2.45 -3.06 -22.50
CA THR A 264 -3.21 -3.75 -23.53
C THR A 264 -4.45 -2.98 -23.96
N ALA A 265 -4.80 -3.02 -25.25
CA ALA A 265 -6.05 -2.44 -25.75
C ALA A 265 -7.28 -3.07 -25.06
N GLY A 266 -7.19 -4.36 -24.71
CA GLY A 266 -8.22 -5.07 -23.97
C GLY A 266 -8.43 -4.51 -22.57
N GLY A 267 -7.33 -4.27 -21.83
CA GLY A 267 -7.36 -3.68 -20.49
C GLY A 267 -7.93 -2.26 -20.49
N VAL A 268 -7.48 -1.42 -21.43
CA VAL A 268 -8.03 -0.05 -21.59
C VAL A 268 -9.53 -0.09 -21.85
N ARG A 269 -9.99 -0.91 -22.81
CA ARG A 269 -11.40 -1.06 -23.12
C ARG A 269 -12.21 -1.53 -21.92
N GLN A 270 -11.75 -2.58 -21.23
CA GLN A 270 -12.44 -3.11 -20.05
C GLN A 270 -12.62 -2.05 -18.97
N LEU A 271 -11.55 -1.30 -18.65
CA LEU A 271 -11.62 -0.26 -17.62
C LEU A 271 -12.62 0.85 -18.00
N LEU A 272 -12.63 1.29 -19.26
CA LEU A 272 -13.57 2.31 -19.73
C LEU A 272 -15.01 1.82 -19.71
N GLU A 273 -15.29 0.61 -20.22
CA GLU A 273 -16.62 -0.01 -20.22
C GLU A 273 -17.17 -0.16 -18.78
N ASP A 274 -16.34 -0.62 -17.84
CA ASP A 274 -16.74 -0.76 -16.44
C ASP A 274 -17.01 0.62 -15.79
N ALA A 275 -16.14 1.59 -16.06
CA ALA A 275 -16.29 2.94 -15.52
C ALA A 275 -17.50 3.70 -16.07
N GLU A 276 -17.85 3.53 -17.36
CA GLU A 276 -19.04 4.16 -17.96
C GLU A 276 -20.34 3.69 -17.30
N ARG A 277 -20.41 2.45 -16.82
CA ARG A 277 -21.57 1.96 -16.08
C ARG A 277 -21.76 2.67 -14.74
N VAL A 278 -20.66 3.15 -14.13
CA VAL A 278 -20.63 3.85 -12.84
C VAL A 278 -20.77 5.35 -13.02
N LEU A 279 -20.02 5.91 -13.97
CA LEU A 279 -19.92 7.32 -14.30
C LEU A 279 -20.05 7.51 -15.83
N PRO A 280 -21.25 7.58 -16.39
CA PRO A 280 -21.44 7.67 -17.85
C PRO A 280 -20.69 8.82 -18.52
N ALA A 281 -20.49 9.93 -17.83
CA ALA A 281 -19.75 11.06 -18.35
C ALA A 281 -18.26 10.75 -18.65
N ILE A 282 -17.70 9.63 -18.13
CA ILE A 282 -16.28 9.30 -18.28
C ILE A 282 -15.92 9.01 -19.74
N GLY A 283 -16.86 8.52 -20.55
CA GLY A 283 -16.67 8.30 -21.99
C GLY A 283 -16.34 9.60 -22.75
N GLU A 284 -16.70 10.76 -22.19
CA GLU A 284 -16.40 12.09 -22.74
C GLU A 284 -15.11 12.71 -22.16
N TYR A 285 -14.39 12.02 -21.28
CA TYR A 285 -13.15 12.54 -20.73
C TYR A 285 -11.98 12.37 -21.72
N ALA A 286 -11.01 13.26 -21.63
CA ALA A 286 -9.76 13.08 -22.34
C ALA A 286 -8.89 12.04 -21.62
N LEU A 287 -8.39 11.05 -22.35
CA LEU A 287 -7.34 10.14 -21.86
C LEU A 287 -6.02 10.91 -21.87
N GLU A 288 -5.46 11.14 -20.69
CA GLU A 288 -4.16 11.81 -20.54
C GLU A 288 -3.00 10.82 -20.49
N GLU A 289 -3.23 9.63 -19.89
CA GLU A 289 -2.19 8.62 -19.74
C GLU A 289 -2.82 7.23 -19.56
N SER A 290 -2.16 6.22 -20.10
CA SER A 290 -2.34 4.81 -19.75
C SER A 290 -1.02 4.23 -19.28
N SER A 291 -1.01 3.49 -18.17
CA SER A 291 0.21 2.93 -17.62
C SER A 291 -0.06 1.62 -16.90
N ALA A 292 0.97 0.78 -16.79
CA ALA A 292 0.93 -0.47 -16.06
C ALA A 292 2.05 -0.55 -15.03
N GLY A 293 1.77 -1.20 -13.90
CA GLY A 293 2.74 -1.42 -12.85
C GLY A 293 2.63 -2.82 -12.25
N LEU A 294 3.71 -3.26 -11.62
CA LEU A 294 3.82 -4.60 -11.06
C LEU A 294 3.69 -4.53 -9.53
N ARG A 295 2.54 -4.95 -9.01
CA ARG A 295 2.36 -5.11 -7.58
C ARG A 295 3.22 -6.27 -7.08
N PRO A 296 3.93 -6.13 -5.94
CA PRO A 296 4.66 -7.24 -5.31
C PRO A 296 3.67 -8.13 -4.55
N GLY A 297 3.13 -9.17 -5.20
CA GLY A 297 2.23 -10.12 -4.57
C GLY A 297 2.97 -11.05 -3.61
N SER A 298 2.39 -11.31 -2.44
CA SER A 298 2.77 -12.35 -1.49
C SER A 298 1.71 -13.45 -1.45
N PRO A 299 1.96 -14.64 -0.89
CA PRO A 299 1.00 -15.73 -0.87
C PRO A 299 -0.31 -15.42 -0.12
N ASP A 300 -0.23 -14.65 0.95
CA ASP A 300 -1.32 -14.29 1.85
C ASP A 300 -1.75 -12.81 1.77
N ASN A 301 -1.24 -12.06 0.80
CA ASN A 301 -1.45 -10.62 0.61
C ASN A 301 -0.94 -9.72 1.75
N LEU A 302 -0.33 -10.26 2.80
CA LEU A 302 0.41 -9.49 3.81
C LEU A 302 1.83 -9.21 3.33
N PRO A 303 2.42 -8.05 3.66
CA PRO A 303 3.81 -7.77 3.33
C PRO A 303 4.77 -8.68 4.11
N LEU A 304 6.01 -8.77 3.66
CA LEU A 304 7.11 -9.39 4.38
C LEU A 304 7.98 -8.28 4.97
N ILE A 305 7.97 -8.16 6.30
CA ILE A 305 8.76 -7.17 7.04
C ILE A 305 9.55 -7.92 8.11
N GLY A 306 10.88 -7.73 8.14
CA GLY A 306 11.72 -8.42 9.13
C GLY A 306 13.15 -8.64 8.67
N SER A 307 13.89 -9.48 9.40
CA SER A 307 15.25 -9.88 9.04
C SER A 307 15.23 -11.19 8.27
N LEU A 308 15.88 -11.20 7.11
CA LEU A 308 16.11 -12.43 6.33
C LEU A 308 17.35 -13.17 6.83
N GLU A 309 18.41 -12.42 7.13
CA GLU A 309 19.67 -12.90 7.66
C GLU A 309 20.40 -11.75 8.38
N PRO A 310 21.49 -11.99 9.13
CA PRO A 310 22.23 -10.94 9.79
C PRO A 310 22.64 -9.82 8.82
N GLY A 311 22.25 -8.59 9.11
CA GLY A 311 22.53 -7.41 8.28
C GLY A 311 21.59 -7.23 7.09
N VAL A 312 20.61 -8.11 6.83
CA VAL A 312 19.66 -7.98 5.73
C VAL A 312 18.23 -7.93 6.25
N LEU A 313 17.61 -6.77 6.11
CA LEU A 313 16.19 -6.53 6.37
C LEU A 313 15.39 -6.57 5.05
N VAL A 314 14.13 -6.91 5.14
CA VAL A 314 13.19 -6.89 4.02
C VAL A 314 11.93 -6.11 4.35
N ALA A 315 11.43 -5.37 3.37
CA ALA A 315 10.12 -4.71 3.39
C ALA A 315 9.53 -4.77 1.98
N THR A 316 8.86 -5.87 1.65
CA THR A 316 8.30 -6.14 0.32
C THR A 316 7.00 -6.92 0.38
N GLY A 317 6.40 -7.30 -0.75
CA GLY A 317 5.20 -8.13 -0.74
C GLY A 317 3.90 -7.38 -0.38
N HIS A 318 3.89 -6.06 -0.44
CA HIS A 318 2.74 -5.23 -0.02
C HIS A 318 1.51 -5.35 -0.92
N SER A 319 1.55 -6.16 -1.98
CA SER A 319 0.44 -6.42 -2.89
C SER A 319 -0.24 -5.11 -3.37
N ARG A 320 -1.55 -4.99 -3.22
CA ARG A 320 -2.33 -3.80 -3.59
C ARG A 320 -2.23 -2.64 -2.58
N HIS A 321 -1.70 -2.89 -1.38
CA HIS A 321 -1.71 -1.96 -0.25
C HIS A 321 -0.39 -1.20 0.00
N GLY A 322 0.55 -1.20 -0.95
CA GLY A 322 1.88 -0.59 -0.76
C GLY A 322 1.84 0.88 -0.35
N ILE A 323 0.95 1.69 -0.94
CA ILE A 323 0.77 3.09 -0.53
C ILE A 323 0.21 3.15 0.91
N LEU A 324 -0.88 2.44 1.17
CA LEU A 324 -1.55 2.41 2.48
C LEU A 324 -0.59 2.03 3.61
N LEU A 325 0.24 1.01 3.38
CA LEU A 325 1.09 0.42 4.43
C LEU A 325 2.43 1.15 4.63
N ALA A 326 2.72 2.19 3.85
CA ALA A 326 4.01 2.89 3.93
C ALA A 326 4.33 3.46 5.33
N PRO A 327 3.42 4.12 6.06
CA PRO A 327 3.72 4.65 7.39
C PRO A 327 4.09 3.56 8.40
N LEU A 328 3.25 2.52 8.52
CA LEU A 328 3.47 1.41 9.47
C LEU A 328 4.72 0.60 9.12
N THR A 329 4.97 0.37 7.82
CA THR A 329 6.19 -0.32 7.37
C THR A 329 7.45 0.46 7.74
N ALA A 330 7.45 1.79 7.53
CA ALA A 330 8.59 2.63 7.88
C ALA A 330 8.85 2.67 9.39
N GLU A 331 7.80 2.68 10.21
CA GLU A 331 7.90 2.58 11.67
C GLU A 331 8.47 1.22 12.09
N ALA A 332 7.98 0.12 11.52
CA ALA A 332 8.48 -1.23 11.82
C ALA A 332 9.95 -1.40 11.41
N VAL A 333 10.34 -0.93 10.22
CA VAL A 333 11.74 -0.98 9.76
C VAL A 333 12.65 -0.14 10.66
N LEU A 334 12.21 1.05 11.08
CA LEU A 334 12.98 1.88 12.00
C LEU A 334 13.17 1.19 13.35
N ALA A 335 12.15 0.51 13.87
CA ALA A 335 12.26 -0.28 15.10
C ALA A 335 13.29 -1.40 14.94
N LEU A 336 13.27 -2.14 13.83
CA LEU A 336 14.27 -3.18 13.52
C LEU A 336 15.69 -2.62 13.45
N LEU A 337 15.91 -1.48 12.80
CA LEU A 337 17.21 -0.80 12.71
C LEU A 337 17.74 -0.39 14.08
N ARG A 338 16.86 -0.08 15.02
CA ARG A 338 17.20 0.29 16.41
C ARG A 338 17.32 -0.91 17.35
N GLY A 339 17.04 -2.13 16.88
CA GLY A 339 16.95 -3.31 17.74
C GLY A 339 15.81 -3.20 18.77
N ALA A 340 14.79 -2.40 18.48
CA ALA A 340 13.60 -2.20 19.30
C ALA A 340 12.44 -3.12 18.87
N PRO A 341 11.45 -3.37 19.73
CA PRO A 341 10.24 -4.09 19.35
C PRO A 341 9.49 -3.37 18.21
N VAL A 342 9.06 -4.11 17.20
CA VAL A 342 8.21 -3.58 16.14
C VAL A 342 6.80 -3.27 16.68
N PRO A 343 6.04 -2.37 16.03
CA PRO A 343 4.64 -2.16 16.35
C PRO A 343 3.90 -3.50 16.38
N PRO A 344 3.02 -3.75 17.38
CA PRO A 344 2.35 -5.05 17.53
C PRO A 344 1.58 -5.48 16.27
N GLU A 345 0.97 -4.54 15.57
CA GLU A 345 0.23 -4.80 14.34
C GLU A 345 1.15 -5.27 13.20
N ALA A 346 2.39 -4.80 13.17
CA ALA A 346 3.38 -5.20 12.18
C ALA A 346 3.85 -6.65 12.36
N ALA A 347 3.61 -7.27 13.51
CA ALA A 347 3.93 -8.68 13.74
C ALA A 347 3.17 -9.62 12.78
N LEU A 348 1.99 -9.22 12.30
CA LEU A 348 1.24 -9.95 11.27
C LEU A 348 2.02 -10.05 9.94
N ALA A 349 2.94 -9.12 9.71
CA ALA A 349 3.75 -9.04 8.50
C ALA A 349 5.14 -9.67 8.65
N GLU A 350 5.42 -10.34 9.77
CA GLU A 350 6.75 -10.91 10.03
C GLU A 350 7.16 -11.90 8.93
N VAL A 351 8.39 -11.74 8.44
CA VAL A 351 8.92 -12.55 7.34
C VAL A 351 9.04 -14.04 7.70
N ASN A 352 9.28 -14.36 8.95
CA ASN A 352 9.48 -15.73 9.44
C ASN A 352 8.24 -16.64 9.34
N ARG A 353 7.05 -16.08 9.08
CA ARG A 353 5.83 -16.87 8.84
C ARG A 353 5.95 -17.79 7.61
N PHE A 354 6.87 -17.49 6.70
CA PHE A 354 7.20 -18.32 5.53
C PHE A 354 8.56 -19.03 5.66
N ALA A 355 9.20 -19.02 6.82
CA ALA A 355 10.53 -19.56 7.02
C ALA A 355 10.76 -20.97 6.42
N PRO A 356 9.85 -21.95 6.54
CA PRO A 356 10.01 -23.26 5.91
C PRO A 356 10.06 -23.19 4.38
N ALA A 357 9.22 -22.36 3.76
CA ALA A 357 9.16 -22.17 2.32
C ALA A 357 10.35 -21.37 1.78
N MET A 358 10.94 -20.54 2.63
CA MET A 358 12.08 -19.66 2.31
C MET A 358 13.44 -20.29 2.59
N GLY A 359 13.48 -21.50 3.18
CA GLY A 359 14.74 -22.16 3.59
C GLY A 359 15.50 -21.43 4.71
N ILE A 360 14.82 -20.56 5.46
CA ILE A 360 15.40 -19.86 6.61
C ILE A 360 15.29 -20.78 7.83
N SER A 361 16.41 -21.10 8.48
CA SER A 361 16.39 -21.80 9.76
C SER A 361 15.86 -20.85 10.83
N GLY A 362 14.66 -21.13 11.35
CA GLY A 362 14.03 -20.33 12.39
C GLY A 362 14.88 -20.33 13.67
N GLY A 363 15.54 -19.22 13.96
CA GLY A 363 16.14 -18.99 15.26
C GLY A 363 15.01 -18.84 16.28
N ALA A 364 14.83 -19.86 17.13
CA ALA A 364 13.89 -19.76 18.24
C ALA A 364 14.25 -18.55 19.12
N PRO A 365 13.27 -17.77 19.62
CA PRO A 365 13.55 -16.69 20.55
C PRO A 365 14.27 -17.26 21.76
N ARG A 366 15.46 -16.76 22.10
CA ARG A 366 16.18 -17.12 23.31
C ARG A 366 15.27 -16.76 24.48
N ARG A 367 14.67 -17.78 25.10
CA ARG A 367 14.00 -17.62 26.40
C ARG A 367 15.08 -17.16 27.39
N GLY A 368 14.90 -15.95 27.93
CA GLY A 368 15.75 -15.43 28.98
C GLY A 368 15.78 -16.41 30.15
N ASN A 369 16.98 -16.73 30.61
CA ASN A 369 17.23 -17.53 31.82
C ASN A 369 16.48 -16.87 32.98
N ALA A 370 15.42 -17.51 33.43
CA ALA A 370 14.84 -17.23 34.74
C ALA A 370 15.86 -17.63 35.80
N VAL A 371 16.42 -16.65 36.48
CA VAL A 371 17.22 -16.85 37.69
C VAL A 371 16.27 -17.39 38.76
N THR A 372 16.39 -18.70 39.02
CA THR A 372 15.74 -19.33 40.15
C THR A 372 16.51 -18.94 41.41
N HIS A 373 15.95 -18.06 42.21
CA HIS A 373 16.35 -17.90 43.61
C HIS A 373 15.89 -19.13 44.39
N GLY A 374 16.84 -19.97 44.75
CA GLY A 374 16.64 -21.05 45.70
C GLY A 374 16.25 -20.46 47.07
N ARG A 375 15.10 -20.87 47.59
CA ARG A 375 14.80 -20.77 49.04
C ARG A 375 15.41 -21.96 49.74
N ASP A 376 16.37 -21.67 50.61
CA ASP A 376 16.83 -22.57 51.69
C ASP A 376 15.67 -22.70 52.70
N GLU A 377 15.08 -23.86 52.78
CA GLU A 377 14.34 -24.31 53.94
C GLU A 377 15.27 -25.23 54.75
N ARG A 378 15.81 -24.68 55.85
CA ARG A 378 16.30 -25.52 56.94
C ARG A 378 15.18 -25.72 57.95
N SER A 379 14.86 -26.98 58.13
CA SER A 379 14.15 -27.63 59.19
C SER A 379 14.70 -27.27 60.58
N GLU A 380 13.83 -27.12 61.54
CA GLU A 380 14.09 -27.62 62.92
C GLU A 380 12.77 -27.88 63.66
N ALA A 381 12.74 -29.07 64.24
CA ALA A 381 11.93 -29.67 65.31
C ALA A 381 10.54 -30.18 64.95
#